data_5dc7c199f4282fd6b448c07688ca891b
#
_entry.id   5dc7c199f4282fd6b448c07688ca891b
#
_cell.length_a   1.000
_cell.length_b   1.000
_cell.length_c   1.000
_cell.angle_alpha   90.00
_cell.angle_beta   90.00
_cell.angle_gamma   90.00
#
_symmetry.space_group_name_H-M   'P 1'
#
loop_
_entity.id
_entity.type
_entity.pdbx_description
1 polymer ?
#
loop_
_entity_poly.entity_id
_entity_poly.type
_entity_poly.pdbx_seq_one_letter_code
_entity_poly.pdbx_strand_id
1 'polypeptide(L)'
;MLVSFASYQLWLDWRVTGQHLARLFTDYEPGIHWPQMQMQSGTTGINTIRIYNPVKQGLEQDPKGTFTRRWVPELSQVPDEFLQEPWRWDGEGRVVGALYPKQVVDLASATRSARERVWSIRKKAGFAEKAGSIVTRHASRKPTKPRRSVSSKKPDAKQLSFDL
;
A
#
# COMPACT_ATOMS: atom_id res chain seq x y z
N MET A 1 -4.07 -1.38 -0.41
CA MET A 1 -3.21 -0.71 0.59
C MET A 1 -2.95 -1.57 1.83
N LEU A 2 -3.98 -2.18 2.47
CA LEU A 2 -3.82 -3.00 3.70
C LEU A 2 -2.72 -4.08 3.58
N VAL A 3 -2.74 -4.87 2.51
CA VAL A 3 -1.73 -5.92 2.26
C VAL A 3 -0.33 -5.34 2.13
N SER A 4 -0.19 -4.21 1.42
CA SER A 4 1.11 -3.54 1.29
C SER A 4 1.64 -3.08 2.65
N PHE A 5 0.78 -2.49 3.48
CA PHE A 5 1.17 -2.06 4.83
C PHE A 5 1.60 -3.25 5.69
N ALA A 6 0.80 -4.31 5.74
CA ALA A 6 1.11 -5.50 6.51
C ALA A 6 2.40 -6.18 6.05
N SER A 7 2.60 -6.31 4.72
CA SER A 7 3.75 -7.04 4.17
C SER A 7 5.06 -6.25 4.21
N TYR A 8 5.00 -4.91 4.09
CA TYR A 8 6.21 -4.10 4.00
C TYR A 8 6.50 -3.31 5.28
N GLN A 9 5.54 -2.53 5.80
CA GLN A 9 5.78 -1.74 6.98
C GLN A 9 5.78 -2.59 8.26
N LEU A 10 4.86 -3.54 8.39
CA LEU A 10 4.82 -4.47 9.53
C LEU A 10 5.66 -5.73 9.30
N TRP A 11 6.11 -5.99 8.08
CA TRP A 11 6.91 -7.15 7.69
C TRP A 11 6.29 -8.50 8.08
N LEU A 12 4.97 -8.61 7.94
CA LEU A 12 4.22 -9.83 8.24
C LEU A 12 4.19 -10.78 7.03
N ASP A 13 4.05 -12.07 7.30
CA ASP A 13 3.78 -13.05 6.24
C ASP A 13 2.43 -12.75 5.58
N TRP A 14 2.45 -12.60 4.26
CA TRP A 14 1.26 -12.28 3.47
C TRP A 14 0.14 -13.34 3.59
N ARG A 15 0.48 -14.60 3.92
CA ARG A 15 -0.49 -15.68 4.10
C ARG A 15 -1.33 -15.45 5.36
N VAL A 16 -0.68 -15.05 6.44
CA VAL A 16 -1.37 -14.72 7.70
C VAL A 16 -2.29 -13.52 7.51
N THR A 17 -1.76 -12.47 6.87
CA THR A 17 -2.57 -11.28 6.50
C THR A 17 -3.71 -11.66 5.56
N GLY A 18 -3.45 -12.51 4.56
CA GLY A 18 -4.45 -12.97 3.62
C GLY A 18 -5.59 -13.74 4.29
N GLN A 19 -5.26 -14.65 5.21
CA GLN A 19 -6.28 -15.39 5.98
C GLN A 19 -7.13 -14.45 6.85
N HIS A 20 -6.50 -13.45 7.48
CA HIS A 20 -7.21 -12.48 8.30
C HIS A 20 -8.19 -11.66 7.44
N LEU A 21 -7.72 -11.11 6.33
CA LEU A 21 -8.56 -10.31 5.42
C LEU A 21 -9.66 -11.13 4.75
N ALA A 22 -9.41 -12.41 4.44
CA ALA A 22 -10.43 -13.31 3.90
C ALA A 22 -11.64 -13.49 4.83
N ARG A 23 -11.43 -13.38 6.14
CA ARG A 23 -12.51 -13.45 7.14
C ARG A 23 -13.29 -12.15 7.28
N LEU A 24 -12.70 -11.03 6.89
CA LEU A 24 -13.27 -9.69 7.04
C LEU A 24 -13.99 -9.19 5.78
N PHE A 25 -13.59 -9.68 4.60
CA PHE A 25 -14.19 -9.22 3.34
C PHE A 25 -15.53 -9.90 3.10
N THR A 26 -16.56 -9.10 2.93
CA THR A 26 -17.92 -9.58 2.64
C THR A 26 -18.05 -10.19 1.26
N ASP A 27 -17.22 -9.74 0.32
CA ASP A 27 -17.15 -10.17 -1.09
C ASP A 27 -15.96 -11.10 -1.37
N TYR A 28 -15.59 -11.94 -0.37
CA TYR A 28 -14.46 -12.85 -0.49
C TYR A 28 -14.65 -13.85 -1.65
N GLU A 29 -13.73 -13.78 -2.61
CA GLU A 29 -13.60 -14.71 -3.73
C GLU A 29 -12.16 -15.27 -3.76
N PRO A 30 -11.95 -16.58 -3.47
CA PRO A 30 -10.60 -17.15 -3.36
C PRO A 30 -9.72 -16.94 -4.59
N GLY A 31 -10.31 -17.06 -5.78
CA GLY A 31 -9.60 -16.92 -7.05
C GLY A 31 -9.11 -15.50 -7.32
N ILE A 32 -9.70 -14.50 -6.72
CA ILE A 32 -9.28 -13.10 -6.78
C ILE A 32 -8.40 -12.75 -5.58
N HIS A 33 -8.83 -13.14 -4.40
CA HIS A 33 -8.19 -12.77 -3.13
C HIS A 33 -6.72 -13.18 -3.07
N TRP A 34 -6.42 -14.47 -3.24
CA TRP A 34 -5.06 -14.97 -3.07
C TRP A 34 -4.06 -14.44 -4.12
N PRO A 35 -4.40 -14.34 -5.42
CA PRO A 35 -3.53 -13.67 -6.38
C PRO A 35 -3.28 -12.20 -6.04
N GLN A 36 -4.27 -11.47 -5.51
CA GLN A 36 -4.09 -10.11 -5.06
C GLN A 36 -3.18 -10.01 -3.84
N MET A 37 -3.30 -10.92 -2.86
CA MET A 37 -2.39 -10.97 -1.71
C MET A 37 -0.94 -11.17 -2.16
N GLN A 38 -0.69 -12.11 -3.08
CA GLN A 38 0.65 -12.38 -3.63
C GLN A 38 1.18 -11.18 -4.42
N MET A 39 0.35 -10.57 -5.28
CA MET A 39 0.75 -9.42 -6.08
C MET A 39 1.12 -8.23 -5.20
N GLN A 40 0.28 -7.89 -4.21
CA GLN A 40 0.47 -6.74 -3.34
C GLN A 40 1.64 -6.93 -2.36
N SER A 41 1.95 -8.15 -1.96
CA SER A 41 3.12 -8.48 -1.14
C SER A 41 4.42 -8.63 -1.95
N GLY A 42 4.35 -8.54 -3.28
CA GLY A 42 5.51 -8.62 -4.16
C GLY A 42 6.11 -10.02 -4.33
N THR A 43 5.36 -11.08 -4.02
CA THR A 43 5.85 -12.47 -4.05
C THR A 43 5.68 -13.14 -5.41
N THR A 44 4.98 -12.54 -6.36
CA THR A 44 4.75 -13.11 -7.70
C THR A 44 5.98 -13.12 -8.62
N GLY A 45 6.98 -12.26 -8.34
CA GLY A 45 8.15 -12.12 -9.20
C GLY A 45 7.92 -11.38 -10.53
N ILE A 46 6.66 -11.14 -10.92
CA ILE A 46 6.27 -10.51 -12.20
C ILE A 46 6.05 -9.01 -12.02
N ASN A 47 5.35 -8.63 -10.96
CA ASN A 47 4.91 -7.26 -10.75
C ASN A 47 5.98 -6.39 -10.08
N THR A 48 5.96 -5.10 -10.41
CA THR A 48 6.75 -4.11 -9.69
C THR A 48 6.26 -3.99 -8.26
N ILE A 49 7.20 -4.01 -7.31
CA ILE A 49 6.89 -3.83 -5.89
C ILE A 49 6.37 -2.42 -5.65
N ARG A 50 5.22 -2.34 -4.97
CA ARG A 50 4.55 -1.09 -4.64
C ARG A 50 4.40 -1.00 -3.13
N ILE A 51 5.20 -0.16 -2.51
CA ILE A 51 5.09 0.14 -1.08
C ILE A 51 4.30 1.44 -0.97
N TYR A 52 3.06 1.32 -0.53
CA TYR A 52 2.16 2.48 -0.38
C TYR A 52 2.47 3.22 0.92
N ASN A 53 2.31 4.54 0.88
CA ASN A 53 2.33 5.38 2.07
C ASN A 53 0.88 5.61 2.51
N PRO A 54 0.43 5.06 3.65
CA PRO A 54 -0.95 5.18 4.10
C PRO A 54 -1.35 6.62 4.44
N VAL A 55 -0.44 7.42 5.00
CA VAL A 55 -0.69 8.83 5.30
C VAL A 55 -0.96 9.62 4.02
N LYS A 56 -0.07 9.47 3.02
CA LYS A 56 -0.25 10.12 1.72
C LYS A 56 -1.57 9.70 1.07
N GLN A 57 -1.92 8.42 1.13
CA GLN A 57 -3.19 7.92 0.60
C GLN A 57 -4.39 8.52 1.33
N GLY A 58 -4.34 8.63 2.65
CA GLY A 58 -5.40 9.28 3.42
C GLY A 58 -5.58 10.75 3.01
N LEU A 59 -4.49 11.51 2.91
CA LEU A 59 -4.54 12.91 2.49
C LEU A 59 -5.06 13.10 1.05
N GLU A 60 -4.74 12.19 0.13
CA GLU A 60 -5.17 12.27 -1.26
C GLU A 60 -6.63 11.83 -1.47
N GLN A 61 -7.08 10.79 -0.75
CA GLN A 61 -8.40 10.18 -0.96
C GLN A 61 -9.48 10.72 -0.03
N ASP A 62 -9.09 11.25 1.13
CA ASP A 62 -10.01 11.83 2.12
C ASP A 62 -9.46 13.17 2.67
N PRO A 63 -9.26 14.18 1.81
CA PRO A 63 -8.62 15.44 2.19
C PRO A 63 -9.40 16.24 3.24
N LYS A 64 -10.71 16.03 3.33
CA LYS A 64 -11.61 16.65 4.33
C LYS A 64 -11.83 15.76 5.57
N GLY A 65 -11.28 14.57 5.60
CA GLY A 65 -11.44 13.63 6.70
C GLY A 65 -12.87 13.10 6.92
N THR A 66 -13.75 13.26 5.94
CA THR A 66 -15.16 12.87 6.06
C THR A 66 -15.31 11.36 6.23
N PHE A 67 -14.59 10.60 5.42
CA PHE A 67 -14.59 9.14 5.50
C PHE A 67 -13.93 8.68 6.81
N THR A 68 -12.77 9.24 7.15
CA THR A 68 -12.04 8.88 8.36
C THR A 68 -12.88 9.11 9.60
N ARG A 69 -13.51 10.29 9.76
CA ARG A 69 -14.35 10.59 10.94
C ARG A 69 -15.61 9.73 11.01
N ARG A 70 -16.18 9.38 9.87
CA ARG A 70 -17.36 8.50 9.82
C ARG A 70 -17.03 7.09 10.33
N TRP A 71 -15.89 6.55 9.96
CA TRP A 71 -15.56 5.15 10.24
C TRP A 71 -14.59 4.96 11.41
N VAL A 72 -13.95 6.03 11.86
CA VAL A 72 -13.08 6.09 13.02
C VAL A 72 -13.50 7.25 13.91
N PRO A 73 -14.67 7.16 14.57
CA PRO A 73 -15.25 8.25 15.38
C PRO A 73 -14.34 8.69 16.52
N GLU A 74 -13.42 7.85 16.97
CA GLU A 74 -12.41 8.16 17.99
C GLU A 74 -11.52 9.34 17.58
N LEU A 75 -11.36 9.56 16.28
CA LEU A 75 -10.59 10.68 15.72
C LEU A 75 -11.41 11.94 15.46
N SER A 76 -12.69 11.98 15.85
CA SER A 76 -13.58 13.12 15.58
C SER A 76 -13.08 14.47 16.09
N GLN A 77 -12.36 14.48 17.21
CA GLN A 77 -11.81 15.70 17.84
C GLN A 77 -10.44 16.11 17.26
N VAL A 78 -9.82 15.28 16.43
CA VAL A 78 -8.51 15.58 15.85
C VAL A 78 -8.68 16.62 14.74
N PRO A 79 -7.90 17.73 14.75
CA PRO A 79 -7.91 18.72 13.66
C PRO A 79 -7.59 18.09 12.29
N ASP A 80 -8.13 18.69 11.21
CA ASP A 80 -7.98 18.15 9.84
C ASP A 80 -6.53 17.95 9.44
N GLU A 81 -5.65 18.86 9.82
CA GLU A 81 -4.22 18.82 9.51
C GLU A 81 -3.48 17.62 10.14
N PHE A 82 -3.99 17.10 11.28
CA PHE A 82 -3.40 15.96 12.00
C PHE A 82 -4.19 14.66 11.81
N LEU A 83 -5.33 14.69 11.14
CA LEU A 83 -6.25 13.55 11.08
C LEU A 83 -5.61 12.26 10.54
N GLN A 84 -4.71 12.36 9.59
CA GLN A 84 -3.99 11.22 9.02
C GLN A 84 -2.70 10.86 9.78
N GLU A 85 -2.28 11.72 10.71
CA GLU A 85 -1.12 11.54 11.59
C GLU A 85 -1.46 12.02 13.03
N PRO A 86 -2.47 11.45 13.70
CA PRO A 86 -2.99 11.95 14.97
C PRO A 86 -1.96 11.97 16.10
N TRP A 87 -0.91 11.18 15.99
CA TRP A 87 0.23 11.17 16.93
C TRP A 87 1.11 12.43 16.86
N ARG A 88 0.90 13.33 15.90
CA ARG A 88 1.61 14.61 15.78
C ARG A 88 0.86 15.77 16.44
N TRP A 89 -0.35 15.52 16.90
CA TRP A 89 -1.17 16.53 17.54
C TRP A 89 -0.86 16.64 19.03
N ASP A 90 -0.64 17.86 19.55
CA ASP A 90 -0.32 18.10 20.97
C ASP A 90 -1.43 17.66 21.94
N GLY A 91 -2.67 17.55 21.43
CA GLY A 91 -3.82 16.98 22.17
C GLY A 91 -3.85 15.45 22.18
N GLU A 92 -2.81 14.78 21.70
CA GLU A 92 -2.78 13.31 21.50
C GLU A 92 -3.12 12.52 22.77
N GLY A 93 -2.66 12.91 23.94
CA GLY A 93 -2.85 12.17 25.18
C GLY A 93 -4.32 11.94 25.58
N ARG A 94 -5.26 12.67 24.97
CA ARG A 94 -6.72 12.47 25.18
C ARG A 94 -7.32 11.48 24.21
N VAL A 95 -6.72 11.30 23.06
CA VAL A 95 -7.23 10.48 21.97
C VAL A 95 -6.29 9.31 21.70
N VAL A 96 -5.04 9.60 21.32
CA VAL A 96 -4.06 8.57 20.96
C VAL A 96 -3.54 7.86 22.22
N GLY A 97 -3.69 6.57 22.28
CA GLY A 97 -3.34 5.74 23.43
C GLY A 97 -4.46 5.59 24.46
N ALA A 98 -5.54 6.38 24.36
CA ALA A 98 -6.75 6.24 25.19
C ALA A 98 -7.92 5.67 24.37
N LEU A 99 -8.36 6.40 23.36
CA LEU A 99 -9.48 6.02 22.49
C LEU A 99 -9.00 5.36 21.19
N TYR A 100 -7.89 5.83 20.66
CA TYR A 100 -7.28 5.35 19.41
C TYR A 100 -5.87 4.80 19.68
N PRO A 101 -5.47 3.67 19.08
CA PRO A 101 -4.16 3.07 19.33
C PRO A 101 -2.99 3.99 19.00
N LYS A 102 -1.90 3.87 19.77
CA LYS A 102 -0.63 4.53 19.43
C LYS A 102 -0.06 3.98 18.13
N GLN A 103 0.78 4.77 17.49
CA GLN A 103 1.51 4.35 16.29
C GLN A 103 2.33 3.09 16.58
N VAL A 104 2.10 2.04 15.77
CA VAL A 104 2.75 0.73 15.94
C VAL A 104 4.16 0.71 15.35
N VAL A 105 4.41 1.52 14.33
CA VAL A 105 5.67 1.52 13.59
C VAL A 105 5.95 2.91 13.01
N ASP A 106 7.21 3.35 13.07
CA ASP A 106 7.63 4.52 12.31
C ASP A 106 7.59 4.22 10.81
N LEU A 107 6.72 4.92 10.10
CA LEU A 107 6.41 4.65 8.69
C LEU A 107 7.62 4.86 7.78
N ALA A 108 8.44 5.88 8.06
CA ALA A 108 9.58 6.23 7.22
C ALA A 108 10.69 5.18 7.33
N SER A 109 11.06 4.82 8.55
CA SER A 109 12.09 3.81 8.82
C SER A 109 11.66 2.42 8.36
N ALA A 110 10.40 2.03 8.62
CA ALA A 110 9.85 0.75 8.18
C ALA A 110 9.84 0.63 6.64
N THR A 111 9.42 1.68 5.95
CA THR A 111 9.42 1.71 4.48
C THR A 111 10.84 1.62 3.90
N ARG A 112 11.81 2.29 4.51
CA ARG A 112 13.24 2.21 4.13
C ARG A 112 13.75 0.78 4.32
N SER A 113 13.57 0.23 5.50
CA SER A 113 13.97 -1.16 5.82
C SER A 113 13.35 -2.18 4.87
N ALA A 114 12.06 -2.04 4.58
CA ALA A 114 11.39 -2.92 3.62
C ALA A 114 12.01 -2.84 2.22
N ARG A 115 12.31 -1.64 1.72
CA ARG A 115 13.00 -1.46 0.43
C ARG A 115 14.36 -2.14 0.42
N GLU A 116 15.18 -1.91 1.44
CA GLU A 116 16.51 -2.51 1.55
C GLU A 116 16.44 -4.05 1.54
N ARG A 117 15.55 -4.63 2.34
CA ARG A 117 15.35 -6.09 2.39
C ARG A 117 14.91 -6.65 1.04
N VAL A 118 13.94 -6.03 0.40
CA VAL A 118 13.44 -6.48 -0.90
C VAL A 118 14.52 -6.37 -1.98
N TRP A 119 15.25 -5.27 -2.03
CA TRP A 119 16.31 -5.09 -3.01
C TRP A 119 17.51 -6.01 -2.74
N SER A 120 17.82 -6.30 -1.48
CA SER A 120 18.87 -7.28 -1.16
C SER A 120 18.56 -8.68 -1.70
N ILE A 121 17.29 -9.10 -1.63
CA ILE A 121 16.84 -10.38 -2.19
C ILE A 121 16.97 -10.38 -3.71
N ARG A 122 16.56 -9.29 -4.36
CA ARG A 122 16.62 -9.16 -5.83
C ARG A 122 18.03 -9.14 -6.40
N LYS A 123 19.01 -8.73 -5.59
CA LYS A 123 20.43 -8.73 -5.96
C LYS A 123 21.11 -10.10 -5.78
N LYS A 124 20.46 -11.07 -5.13
CA LYS A 124 21.05 -12.40 -4.94
C LYS A 124 21.20 -13.14 -6.26
N ALA A 125 22.27 -13.91 -6.37
CA ALA A 125 22.51 -14.81 -7.51
C ALA A 125 21.31 -15.75 -7.73
N GLY A 126 20.95 -15.99 -8.97
CA GLY A 126 19.82 -16.84 -9.37
C GLY A 126 18.42 -16.18 -9.28
N PHE A 127 18.30 -14.99 -8.69
CA PHE A 127 16.99 -14.31 -8.66
C PHE A 127 16.51 -13.94 -10.06
N ALA A 128 17.38 -13.34 -10.88
CA ALA A 128 17.04 -12.91 -12.23
C ALA A 128 16.61 -14.10 -13.11
N GLU A 129 17.29 -15.22 -13.01
CA GLU A 129 16.95 -16.46 -13.73
C GLU A 129 15.57 -17.00 -13.34
N LYS A 130 15.33 -17.14 -12.03
CA LYS A 130 14.03 -17.58 -11.51
C LYS A 130 12.91 -16.61 -11.89
N ALA A 131 13.12 -15.32 -11.76
CA ALA A 131 12.14 -14.31 -12.16
C ALA A 131 11.86 -14.38 -13.67
N GLY A 132 12.88 -14.54 -14.50
CA GLY A 132 12.75 -14.72 -15.94
C GLY A 132 11.91 -15.94 -16.31
N SER A 133 12.14 -17.08 -15.68
CA SER A 133 11.35 -18.30 -15.89
C SER A 133 9.86 -18.11 -15.52
N ILE A 134 9.58 -17.42 -14.44
CA ILE A 134 8.21 -17.10 -14.01
C ILE A 134 7.53 -16.16 -15.02
N VAL A 135 8.23 -15.11 -15.46
CA VAL A 135 7.72 -14.18 -16.48
C VAL A 135 7.38 -14.93 -17.77
N THR A 136 8.25 -15.80 -18.24
CA THR A 136 8.03 -16.59 -19.45
C THR A 136 6.79 -17.49 -19.35
N ARG A 137 6.52 -18.05 -18.18
CA ARG A 137 5.38 -18.94 -17.94
C ARG A 137 4.06 -18.22 -17.72
N HIS A 138 4.07 -17.10 -17.00
CA HIS A 138 2.86 -16.52 -16.41
C HIS A 138 2.58 -15.07 -16.82
N ALA A 139 3.53 -14.35 -17.41
CA ALA A 139 3.28 -12.98 -17.88
C ALA A 139 2.46 -12.97 -19.17
N SER A 140 1.77 -11.84 -19.39
CA SER A 140 1.03 -11.63 -20.63
C SER A 140 1.92 -11.78 -21.87
N ARG A 141 1.49 -12.56 -22.84
CA ARG A 141 2.19 -12.77 -24.13
C ARG A 141 2.10 -11.56 -25.06
N LYS A 142 1.43 -10.47 -24.68
CA LYS A 142 1.40 -9.26 -25.50
C LYS A 142 2.80 -8.69 -25.59
N PRO A 143 3.31 -8.43 -26.81
CA PRO A 143 4.63 -7.82 -26.97
C PRO A 143 4.64 -6.46 -26.24
N THR A 144 5.58 -6.30 -25.33
CA THR A 144 5.82 -5.01 -24.68
C THR A 144 6.30 -4.06 -25.75
N LYS A 145 5.45 -3.13 -26.20
CA LYS A 145 5.92 -2.05 -27.08
C LYS A 145 7.12 -1.39 -26.41
N PRO A 146 8.23 -1.19 -27.14
CA PRO A 146 9.40 -0.52 -26.56
C PRO A 146 8.94 0.81 -25.98
N ARG A 147 9.30 1.05 -24.74
CA ARG A 147 8.94 2.25 -24.00
C ARG A 147 9.56 3.43 -24.74
N ARG A 148 8.74 4.16 -25.52
CA ARG A 148 9.18 5.42 -26.13
C ARG A 148 9.74 6.29 -24.99
N SER A 149 10.99 6.70 -25.10
CA SER A 149 11.57 7.71 -24.23
C SER A 149 10.68 8.95 -24.33
N VAL A 150 9.97 9.25 -23.27
CA VAL A 150 9.12 10.43 -23.19
C VAL A 150 10.07 11.60 -23.01
N SER A 151 10.35 12.30 -24.11
CA SER A 151 10.86 13.65 -24.10
C SER A 151 9.89 14.49 -23.26
N SER A 152 10.44 15.24 -22.34
CA SER A 152 9.72 16.05 -21.37
C SER A 152 8.93 17.18 -22.05
N LYS A 153 7.67 16.95 -22.37
CA LYS A 153 6.64 17.99 -22.53
C LYS A 153 5.38 17.49 -21.85
N LYS A 154 5.06 18.09 -20.69
CA LYS A 154 3.77 17.94 -20.02
C LYS A 154 2.71 18.59 -20.92
N PRO A 155 1.64 17.89 -21.26
CA PRO A 155 0.37 18.54 -21.60
C PRO A 155 -0.47 18.65 -20.33
N ASP A 156 -1.09 19.79 -20.14
CA ASP A 156 -2.10 20.01 -19.11
C ASP A 156 -3.23 18.99 -19.27
N ALA A 157 -3.34 18.08 -18.35
CA ALA A 157 -4.47 17.17 -18.28
C ALA A 157 -5.60 17.87 -17.53
N LYS A 158 -6.61 18.34 -18.27
CA LYS A 158 -7.92 18.66 -17.71
C LYS A 158 -8.51 17.38 -17.13
N GLN A 159 -8.60 17.32 -15.82
CA GLN A 159 -9.29 16.27 -15.09
C GLN A 159 -10.79 16.49 -15.30
N LEU A 160 -11.46 15.51 -15.92
CA LEU A 160 -12.92 15.48 -16.00
C LEU A 160 -13.46 15.21 -14.61
N SER A 161 -14.19 16.17 -14.04
CA SER A 161 -14.97 15.96 -12.82
C SER A 161 -16.22 15.17 -13.19
N PHE A 162 -16.43 14.04 -12.52
CA PHE A 162 -17.72 13.37 -12.49
C PHE A 162 -18.53 13.96 -11.35
N ASP A 163 -19.55 14.76 -11.67
CA ASP A 163 -20.59 15.14 -10.74
C ASP A 163 -21.60 13.99 -10.65
N LEU A 164 -21.72 13.41 -9.45
CA LEU A 164 -22.81 12.51 -9.03
C LEU A 164 -23.59 13.20 -7.91
#